data_81b988b8b3b5160b4e7d332f1e1eae72
#
_entry.id   81b988b8b3b5160b4e7d332f1e1eae72
#
_cell.length_a   1.000
_cell.length_b   1.000
_cell.length_c   1.000
_cell.angle_alpha   90.00
_cell.angle_beta   90.00
_cell.angle_gamma   90.00
#
_symmetry.space_group_name_H-M   'P 1'
#
loop_
_entity.id
_entity.type
_entity.pdbx_description
1 polymer ?
#
loop_
_entity_poly.entity_id
_entity_poly.type
_entity_poly.pdbx_seq_one_letter_code
_entity_poly.pdbx_strand_id
1 'polypeptide(L)'
;MSVPKRKQLSKATRLEVLNKYDNHCAYCGCELTYEQLNVDHKIPLYYAEFGYDINYLESMDNYMPSCRSCNKYKTTYTIETFRKMIEKQPDILNRDSSTYRLATKFGVVTPTPHKIKFYFEKVEENLK
;
A
#
# COMPACT_ATOMS: atom_id res chain seq x y z
N MET A 1 23.47 -1.13 11.11
CA MET A 1 23.54 -1.29 9.64
C MET A 1 22.62 -0.29 8.97
N SER A 2 23.03 0.27 7.85
CA SER A 2 22.18 1.17 7.10
C SER A 2 21.17 0.39 6.26
N VAL A 3 20.01 1.03 6.00
CA VAL A 3 19.02 0.48 5.08
C VAL A 3 19.62 0.43 3.68
N PRO A 4 19.50 -0.69 2.94
CA PRO A 4 20.01 -0.77 1.58
C PRO A 4 19.38 0.31 0.70
N LYS A 5 20.16 0.84 -0.23
CA LYS A 5 19.62 1.77 -1.22
C LYS A 5 18.66 1.03 -2.14
N ARG A 6 17.56 1.72 -2.46
CA ARG A 6 16.58 1.21 -3.41
C ARG A 6 17.22 1.03 -4.78
N LYS A 7 17.02 -0.14 -5.36
CA LYS A 7 17.47 -0.45 -6.71
C LYS A 7 16.69 0.35 -7.74
N GLN A 8 17.38 0.96 -8.69
CA GLN A 8 16.70 1.63 -9.78
C GLN A 8 16.19 0.59 -10.78
N LEU A 9 14.90 0.65 -11.09
CA LEU A 9 14.25 -0.33 -11.95
C LEU A 9 14.20 0.16 -13.40
N SER A 10 14.40 -0.76 -14.33
CA SER A 10 14.25 -0.48 -15.76
C SER A 10 12.78 -0.23 -16.10
N LYS A 11 12.54 0.40 -17.23
CA LYS A 11 11.18 0.60 -17.74
C LYS A 11 10.47 -0.75 -17.93
N ALA A 12 11.18 -1.75 -18.45
CA ALA A 12 10.61 -3.08 -18.65
C ALA A 12 10.13 -3.70 -17.34
N THR A 13 10.94 -3.61 -16.28
CA THR A 13 10.57 -4.12 -14.95
C THR A 13 9.39 -3.34 -14.39
N ARG A 14 9.39 -2.02 -14.52
CA ARG A 14 8.28 -1.19 -14.05
C ARG A 14 6.97 -1.53 -14.75
N LEU A 15 7.02 -1.81 -16.06
CA LEU A 15 5.84 -2.26 -16.81
C LEU A 15 5.34 -3.62 -16.33
N GLU A 16 6.25 -4.54 -16.01
CA GLU A 16 5.86 -5.83 -15.43
C GLU A 16 5.14 -5.64 -14.09
N VAL A 17 5.66 -4.74 -13.24
CA VAL A 17 5.01 -4.42 -11.96
C VAL A 17 3.63 -3.84 -12.20
N LEU A 18 3.50 -2.90 -13.13
CA LEU A 18 2.21 -2.29 -13.46
C LEU A 18 1.19 -3.33 -13.94
N ASN A 19 1.65 -4.29 -14.73
CA ASN A 19 0.78 -5.34 -15.26
C ASN A 19 0.45 -6.44 -14.25
N LYS A 20 1.14 -6.49 -13.13
CA LYS A 20 0.97 -7.53 -12.12
C LYS A 20 -0.48 -7.63 -11.63
N TYR A 21 -1.17 -6.51 -11.50
CA TYR A 21 -2.58 -6.43 -11.12
C TYR A 21 -3.37 -5.61 -12.14
N ASP A 22 -3.08 -5.87 -13.41
CA ASP A 22 -3.83 -5.33 -14.54
C ASP A 22 -3.98 -3.80 -14.49
N ASN A 23 -2.85 -3.11 -14.27
CA ASN A 23 -2.78 -1.64 -14.24
C ASN A 23 -3.61 -1.02 -13.11
N HIS A 24 -3.66 -1.70 -11.96
CA HIS A 24 -4.34 -1.19 -10.77
C HIS A 24 -3.38 -1.12 -9.60
N CYS A 25 -3.65 -0.19 -8.69
CA CYS A 25 -2.95 -0.13 -7.41
C CYS A 25 -3.25 -1.41 -6.63
N ALA A 26 -2.19 -2.09 -6.17
CA ALA A 26 -2.34 -3.33 -5.43
C ALA A 26 -3.13 -3.16 -4.12
N TYR A 27 -3.15 -1.95 -3.58
CA TYR A 27 -3.78 -1.69 -2.29
C TYR A 27 -5.21 -1.18 -2.42
N CYS A 28 -5.42 -0.02 -3.02
CA CYS A 28 -6.77 0.55 -3.11
C CYS A 28 -7.53 0.13 -4.37
N GLY A 29 -6.84 -0.41 -5.38
CA GLY A 29 -7.48 -0.87 -6.61
C GLY A 29 -7.74 0.21 -7.65
N CYS A 30 -7.28 1.43 -7.45
CA CYS A 30 -7.48 2.48 -8.47
C CYS A 30 -6.66 2.17 -9.72
N GLU A 31 -7.14 2.61 -10.87
CA GLU A 31 -6.42 2.47 -12.12
C GLU A 31 -5.15 3.31 -12.10
N LEU A 32 -4.07 2.77 -12.69
CA LEU A 32 -2.78 3.43 -12.77
C LEU A 32 -2.28 3.47 -14.22
N THR A 33 -1.78 4.63 -14.62
CA THR A 33 -0.95 4.75 -15.81
C THR A 33 0.51 4.52 -15.42
N TYR A 34 1.38 4.34 -16.42
CA TYR A 34 2.81 4.20 -16.15
C TYR A 34 3.35 5.41 -15.39
N GLU A 35 2.90 6.61 -15.74
CA GLU A 35 3.35 7.85 -15.10
C GLU A 35 2.90 7.96 -13.64
N GLN A 36 1.78 7.35 -13.30
CA GLN A 36 1.24 7.35 -11.92
C GLN A 36 1.80 6.23 -11.06
N LEU A 37 2.49 5.28 -11.68
CA LEU A 37 3.00 4.10 -10.98
C LEU A 37 4.08 4.47 -9.98
N ASN A 38 3.92 4.01 -8.75
CA ASN A 38 4.98 3.90 -7.76
C ASN A 38 5.19 2.41 -7.49
N VAL A 39 6.44 1.98 -7.43
CA VAL A 39 6.74 0.60 -7.07
C VAL A 39 7.03 0.55 -5.59
N ASP A 40 6.17 -0.13 -4.86
CA ASP A 40 6.33 -0.33 -3.42
C ASP A 40 6.97 -1.69 -3.17
N HIS A 41 7.66 -1.81 -2.05
CA HIS A 41 8.14 -3.08 -1.54
C HIS A 41 7.11 -3.58 -0.53
N LYS A 42 6.44 -4.69 -0.84
CA LYS A 42 5.44 -5.28 0.06
C LYS A 42 6.01 -5.47 1.46
N ILE A 43 7.17 -6.10 1.53
CA ILE A 43 8.01 -6.14 2.74
C ILE A 43 9.08 -5.07 2.55
N PRO A 44 9.17 -4.08 3.46
CA PRO A 44 10.10 -2.96 3.29
C PRO A 44 11.56 -3.39 3.22
N LEU A 45 12.36 -2.63 2.47
CA LEU A 45 13.79 -2.94 2.27
C LEU A 45 14.57 -3.00 3.58
N TYR A 46 14.20 -2.18 4.57
CA TYR A 46 14.96 -2.17 5.83
C TYR A 46 14.88 -3.52 6.57
N TYR A 47 13.94 -4.40 6.19
CA TYR A 47 13.85 -5.74 6.77
C TYR A 47 15.03 -6.62 6.40
N ALA A 48 15.89 -6.18 5.45
CA ALA A 48 17.19 -6.83 5.23
C ALA A 48 18.03 -6.85 6.51
N GLU A 49 17.87 -5.83 7.36
CA GLU A 49 18.55 -5.76 8.66
C GLU A 49 18.09 -6.85 9.64
N PHE A 50 16.92 -7.41 9.39
CA PHE A 50 16.34 -8.45 10.24
C PHE A 50 16.44 -9.85 9.63
N GLY A 51 17.33 -10.01 8.63
CA GLY A 51 17.61 -11.31 8.05
C GLY A 51 16.83 -11.67 6.80
N TYR A 52 16.00 -10.78 6.28
CA TYR A 52 15.34 -11.02 4.99
C TYR A 52 16.35 -10.93 3.86
N ASP A 53 16.25 -11.86 2.90
CA ASP A 53 17.12 -11.91 1.75
C ASP A 53 16.88 -10.70 0.84
N ILE A 54 17.93 -9.90 0.61
CA ILE A 54 17.82 -8.71 -0.25
C ILE A 54 17.40 -9.10 -1.68
N ASN A 55 17.80 -10.27 -2.15
CA ASN A 55 17.41 -10.73 -3.48
C ASN A 55 15.89 -10.96 -3.58
N TYR A 56 15.26 -11.43 -2.49
CA TYR A 56 13.81 -11.53 -2.43
C TYR A 56 13.16 -10.16 -2.33
N LEU A 57 13.69 -9.28 -1.46
CA LEU A 57 13.12 -7.94 -1.26
C LEU A 57 13.15 -7.12 -2.55
N GLU A 58 14.16 -7.35 -3.40
CA GLU A 58 14.30 -6.68 -4.69
C GLU A 58 13.89 -7.60 -5.84
N SER A 59 12.79 -8.34 -5.68
CA SER A 59 12.27 -9.23 -6.71
C SER A 59 10.82 -8.89 -7.06
N MET A 60 10.36 -9.40 -8.19
CA MET A 60 8.97 -9.22 -8.64
C MET A 60 7.96 -9.71 -7.62
N ASP A 61 8.29 -10.74 -6.84
CA ASP A 61 7.39 -11.25 -5.81
C ASP A 61 7.12 -10.23 -4.71
N ASN A 62 8.05 -9.31 -4.50
CA ASN A 62 7.94 -8.28 -3.46
C ASN A 62 7.59 -6.90 -4.01
N TYR A 63 7.69 -6.68 -5.31
CA TYR A 63 7.31 -5.39 -5.91
C TYR A 63 5.79 -5.32 -6.05
N MET A 64 5.23 -4.18 -5.65
CA MET A 64 3.78 -3.93 -5.72
C MET A 64 3.51 -2.63 -6.47
N PRO A 65 2.61 -2.66 -7.47
CA PRO A 65 2.20 -1.40 -8.09
C PRO A 65 1.35 -0.62 -7.09
N SER A 66 1.65 0.64 -6.91
CA SER A 66 0.97 1.46 -5.92
C SER A 66 0.70 2.86 -6.46
N CYS A 67 -0.44 3.42 -6.07
CA CYS A 67 -0.70 4.83 -6.31
C CYS A 67 0.09 5.66 -5.29
N ARG A 68 0.24 6.93 -5.59
CA ARG A 68 1.02 7.84 -4.73
C ARG A 68 0.49 7.89 -3.30
N SER A 69 -0.84 7.96 -3.14
CA SER A 69 -1.46 8.04 -1.82
C SER A 69 -1.17 6.82 -0.97
N CYS A 70 -1.39 5.63 -1.53
CA CYS A 70 -1.16 4.39 -0.80
C CYS A 70 0.33 4.21 -0.48
N ASN A 71 1.20 4.51 -1.45
CA ASN A 71 2.64 4.38 -1.26
C ASN A 71 3.14 5.30 -0.14
N LYS A 72 2.68 6.55 -0.16
CA LYS A 72 3.06 7.54 0.84
C LYS A 72 2.56 7.16 2.23
N TYR A 73 1.31 6.72 2.32
CA TYR A 73 0.71 6.38 3.62
C TYR A 73 1.30 5.11 4.21
N LYS A 74 1.52 4.10 3.36
CA LYS A 74 2.12 2.83 3.81
C LYS A 74 3.55 3.03 4.30
N THR A 75 4.31 3.92 3.64
CA THR A 75 5.71 4.17 3.99
C THR A 75 6.48 2.84 4.20
N THR A 76 6.99 2.57 5.38
CA THR A 76 7.73 1.34 5.70
C THR A 76 6.90 0.36 6.54
N TYR A 77 5.60 0.50 6.54
CA TYR A 77 4.72 -0.45 7.24
C TYR A 77 4.71 -1.81 6.54
N THR A 78 4.55 -2.86 7.33
CA THR A 78 4.18 -4.17 6.79
C THR A 78 2.74 -4.11 6.29
N ILE A 79 2.32 -5.13 5.54
CA ILE A 79 0.94 -5.23 5.07
C ILE A 79 -0.05 -5.19 6.24
N GLU A 80 0.21 -5.96 7.30
CA GLU A 80 -0.72 -6.00 8.43
C GLU A 80 -0.76 -4.70 9.22
N THR A 81 0.35 -4.01 9.38
CA THR A 81 0.36 -2.70 10.03
C THR A 81 -0.38 -1.67 9.18
N PHE A 82 -0.14 -1.68 7.87
CA PHE A 82 -0.84 -0.78 6.95
C PHE A 82 -2.36 -1.01 7.02
N ARG A 83 -2.78 -2.27 6.98
CA ARG A 83 -4.19 -2.65 7.12
C ARG A 83 -4.81 -2.08 8.40
N LYS A 84 -4.15 -2.29 9.52
CA LYS A 84 -4.63 -1.81 10.82
C LYS A 84 -4.70 -0.29 10.88
N MET A 85 -3.74 0.40 10.28
CA MET A 85 -3.75 1.86 10.26
C MET A 85 -4.92 2.41 9.44
N ILE A 86 -5.28 1.75 8.34
CA ILE A 86 -6.47 2.14 7.56
C ILE A 86 -7.74 1.87 8.37
N GLU A 87 -7.84 0.72 8.99
CA GLU A 87 -9.02 0.34 9.81
C GLU A 87 -9.24 1.29 10.96
N LYS A 88 -8.17 1.89 11.50
CA LYS A 88 -8.23 2.84 12.62
C LYS A 88 -8.53 4.28 12.19
N GLN A 89 -8.64 4.57 10.89
CA GLN A 89 -8.82 5.94 10.41
C GLN A 89 -9.99 6.67 11.10
N PRO A 90 -11.18 6.06 11.26
CA PRO A 90 -12.27 6.77 11.94
C PRO A 90 -11.89 7.20 13.37
N ASP A 91 -11.21 6.34 14.12
CA ASP A 91 -10.79 6.67 15.49
C ASP A 91 -9.73 7.77 15.50
N ILE A 92 -8.76 7.69 14.58
CA ILE A 92 -7.69 8.69 14.45
C ILE A 92 -8.30 10.05 14.09
N LEU A 93 -9.20 10.09 13.13
CA LEU A 93 -9.88 11.31 12.71
C LEU A 93 -10.71 11.89 13.84
N ASN A 94 -11.43 11.05 14.57
CA ASN A 94 -12.24 11.49 15.69
C ASN A 94 -11.40 12.12 16.81
N ARG A 95 -10.21 11.59 17.02
CA ARG A 95 -9.27 12.13 18.02
C ARG A 95 -8.64 13.44 17.56
N ASP A 96 -8.18 13.49 16.29
CA ASP A 96 -7.28 14.54 15.81
C ASP A 96 -7.95 15.63 14.97
N SER A 97 -9.17 15.41 14.48
CA SER A 97 -9.82 16.34 13.55
C SER A 97 -11.14 16.84 14.09
N SER A 98 -11.18 18.12 14.49
CA SER A 98 -12.43 18.76 14.91
C SER A 98 -13.40 18.85 13.74
N THR A 99 -12.91 19.06 12.53
CA THR A 99 -13.73 19.10 11.32
C THR A 99 -14.46 17.77 11.12
N TYR A 100 -13.75 16.67 11.29
CA TYR A 100 -14.34 15.33 11.17
C TYR A 100 -15.40 15.09 12.25
N ARG A 101 -15.10 15.48 13.50
CA ARG A 101 -16.06 15.34 14.60
C ARG A 101 -17.34 16.12 14.33
N LEU A 102 -17.21 17.33 13.80
CA LEU A 102 -18.37 18.15 13.47
C LEU A 102 -19.16 17.52 12.34
N ALA A 103 -18.50 17.07 11.29
CA ALA A 103 -19.14 16.43 10.14
C ALA A 103 -19.94 15.18 10.55
N THR A 104 -19.37 14.38 11.46
CA THR A 104 -20.09 13.18 11.96
C THR A 104 -21.28 13.56 12.84
N LYS A 105 -21.15 14.60 13.66
CA LYS A 105 -22.26 15.08 14.48
C LYS A 105 -23.47 15.49 13.65
N PHE A 106 -23.24 16.12 12.52
CA PHE A 106 -24.31 16.58 11.64
C PHE A 106 -24.71 15.56 10.58
N GLY A 107 -24.12 14.38 10.61
CA GLY A 107 -24.47 13.32 9.68
C GLY A 107 -24.03 13.55 8.25
N VAL A 108 -23.17 14.54 8.01
CA VAL A 108 -22.61 14.80 6.67
C VAL A 108 -21.61 13.72 6.29
N VAL A 109 -20.90 13.19 7.28
CA VAL A 109 -20.00 12.06 7.13
C VAL A 109 -20.42 10.98 8.12
N THR A 110 -20.57 9.75 7.63
CA THR A 110 -20.89 8.60 8.47
C THR A 110 -19.75 7.60 8.39
N PRO A 111 -19.04 7.32 9.50
CA PRO A 111 -17.99 6.31 9.47
C PRO A 111 -18.58 4.92 9.28
N THR A 112 -17.88 4.11 8.50
CA THR A 112 -18.28 2.73 8.22
C THR A 112 -17.08 1.80 8.51
N PRO A 113 -16.72 1.63 9.81
CA PRO A 113 -15.59 0.77 10.14
C PRO A 113 -15.81 -0.66 9.65
N HIS A 114 -14.81 -1.23 9.04
CA HIS A 114 -14.88 -2.60 8.53
C HIS A 114 -13.46 -3.14 8.37
N LYS A 115 -13.36 -4.45 8.19
CA LYS A 115 -12.07 -5.10 7.92
C LYS A 115 -11.62 -4.79 6.51
N ILE A 116 -10.38 -4.36 6.37
CA ILE A 116 -9.82 -3.98 5.07
C ILE A 116 -9.30 -5.23 4.35
N LYS A 117 -9.63 -5.31 3.08
CA LYS A 117 -9.08 -6.29 2.16
C LYS A 117 -8.47 -5.54 1.00
N PHE A 118 -7.16 -5.73 0.79
CA PHE A 118 -6.48 -5.04 -0.29
C PHE A 118 -6.85 -5.63 -1.65
N TYR A 119 -6.70 -4.82 -2.68
CA TYR A 119 -7.02 -5.24 -4.04
C TYR A 119 -6.25 -6.50 -4.46
N PHE A 120 -4.94 -6.58 -4.14
CA PHE A 120 -4.14 -7.74 -4.49
C PHE A 120 -4.68 -9.02 -3.82
N GLU A 121 -5.22 -8.90 -2.62
CA GLU A 121 -5.81 -10.04 -1.90
C GLU A 121 -7.09 -10.51 -2.60
N LYS A 122 -7.91 -9.57 -3.06
CA LYS A 122 -9.14 -9.90 -3.79
C LYS A 122 -8.84 -10.60 -5.11
N VAL A 123 -7.81 -10.12 -5.83
CA VAL A 123 -7.39 -10.72 -7.10
C VAL A 123 -6.86 -12.13 -6.86
N GLU A 124 -6.00 -12.31 -5.85
CA GLU A 124 -5.42 -13.63 -5.53
C GLU A 124 -6.50 -14.64 -5.10
N GLU A 125 -7.52 -14.20 -4.38
CA GLU A 125 -8.64 -15.05 -4.01
C GLU A 125 -9.43 -15.52 -5.22
N ASN A 126 -9.64 -14.65 -6.20
CA ASN A 126 -10.41 -14.99 -7.40
C ASN A 126 -9.66 -15.94 -8.33
N LEU A 127 -8.35 -16.11 -8.13
CA LEU A 127 -7.54 -17.04 -8.92
C LEU A 127 -7.54 -18.47 -8.36
N LYS A 128 -8.10 -18.68 -7.18
CA LYS A 128 -8.17 -20.00 -6.54
C LYS A 128 -9.35 -20.81 -7.01
#